data_7a4a902ab9be60d88320a15f36b47fdf
#
_entry.id   7a4a902ab9be60d88320a15f36b47fdf
#
_cell.length_a   1.000
_cell.length_b   1.000
_cell.length_c   1.000
_cell.angle_alpha   90.00
_cell.angle_beta   90.00
_cell.angle_gamma   90.00
#
_symmetry.space_group_name_H-M   'P 1'
#
loop_
_entity.id
_entity.type
_entity.pdbx_description
1 polymer ?
#
loop_
_entity_poly.entity_id
_entity_poly.type
_entity_poly.pdbx_seq_one_letter_code
_entity_poly.pdbx_strand_id
1 'polypeptide(L)'
;MLKDAVALAIESLSWMEIENLSERSSLARTSKQLAIRGADSLKMAQAMIIETTRKLNVIDKVANVVLSPRSLEDYTMGVKNFIRLYLYWTKFRKSNIDQADAFLKAGRAVLGWKDLSPVEFAFGRILSIDIDSVIRGAEGLQRLALKTFHPPWYVEYCIRLLGRAETLKLLQSNNEIPTTYIRINTLVGRESYLLSKLAEEGVELEPLKGVSCIYRVVKKNSLTSLQTYKEGLFHIQDLSSCLVAIAADPSRRDTVLDVCSAPGSKTSHMAQLMKNEGRILAIDRSARRLQLWKSEMRRLRVKISEPILADAEQSLPLRDVADIVVLDPPCSNT
;
A
#
# COMPACT_ATOMS: atom_id res chain seq x y z
N MET A 1 14.27 -15.32 -13.32
CA MET A 1 13.02 -14.77 -12.76
C MET A 1 12.83 -15.08 -11.27
N LEU A 2 12.61 -16.36 -10.85
CA LEU A 2 12.38 -16.68 -9.43
C LEU A 2 13.57 -16.33 -8.54
N LYS A 3 14.81 -16.69 -8.92
CA LYS A 3 16.04 -16.33 -8.20
C LYS A 3 16.15 -14.82 -7.97
N ASP A 4 15.92 -14.03 -9.01
CA ASP A 4 16.00 -12.56 -8.91
C ASP A 4 14.92 -11.99 -7.99
N ALA A 5 13.70 -12.55 -8.07
CA ALA A 5 12.61 -12.15 -7.19
C ALA A 5 12.89 -12.47 -5.71
N VAL A 6 13.50 -13.63 -5.45
CA VAL A 6 13.92 -14.04 -4.10
C VAL A 6 15.05 -13.12 -3.59
N ALA A 7 16.05 -12.81 -4.41
CA ALA A 7 17.13 -11.90 -4.04
C ALA A 7 16.57 -10.49 -3.71
N LEU A 8 15.70 -9.97 -4.58
CA LEU A 8 15.03 -8.69 -4.35
C LEU A 8 14.23 -8.68 -3.05
N ALA A 9 13.47 -9.75 -2.77
CA ALA A 9 12.63 -9.82 -1.59
C ALA A 9 13.43 -9.92 -0.29
N ILE A 10 14.48 -10.77 -0.24
CA ILE A 10 15.37 -10.91 0.93
C ILE A 10 15.99 -9.56 1.27
N GLU A 11 16.62 -8.92 0.30
CA GLU A 11 17.36 -7.68 0.51
C GLU A 11 16.40 -6.52 0.84
N SER A 12 15.23 -6.46 0.19
CA SER A 12 14.25 -5.42 0.50
C SER A 12 13.69 -5.54 1.92
N LEU A 13 13.36 -6.74 2.39
CA LEU A 13 12.92 -6.96 3.76
C LEU A 13 14.02 -6.59 4.76
N SER A 14 15.30 -6.85 4.40
CA SER A 14 16.45 -6.46 5.24
C SER A 14 16.56 -4.94 5.36
N TRP A 15 16.41 -4.18 4.27
CA TRP A 15 16.40 -2.72 4.31
C TRP A 15 15.20 -2.15 5.08
N MET A 16 14.05 -2.80 5.00
CA MET A 16 12.88 -2.40 5.79
C MET A 16 13.16 -2.50 7.30
N GLU A 17 13.85 -3.55 7.74
CA GLU A 17 14.19 -3.72 9.17
C GLU A 17 15.33 -2.80 9.63
N ILE A 18 16.39 -2.63 8.81
CA ILE A 18 17.59 -1.88 9.20
C ILE A 18 17.34 -0.36 9.20
N GLU A 19 16.64 0.14 8.18
CA GLU A 19 16.47 1.59 7.94
C GLU A 19 15.02 2.06 8.01
N ASN A 20 14.07 1.22 8.44
CA ASN A 20 12.64 1.52 8.47
C ASN A 20 12.10 2.06 7.12
N LEU A 21 12.60 1.53 6.00
CA LEU A 21 12.14 1.92 4.68
C LEU A 21 10.75 1.33 4.40
N SER A 22 9.94 2.07 3.63
CA SER A 22 8.71 1.51 3.07
C SER A 22 9.04 0.40 2.05
N GLU A 23 8.09 -0.51 1.81
CA GLU A 23 8.23 -1.60 0.83
C GLU A 23 8.59 -1.09 -0.58
N ARG A 24 8.03 0.04 -1.00
CA ARG A 24 8.34 0.65 -2.30
C ARG A 24 9.76 1.22 -2.35
N SER A 25 10.17 1.90 -1.28
CA SER A 25 11.51 2.51 -1.21
C SER A 25 12.59 1.45 -1.13
N SER A 26 12.37 0.40 -0.33
CA SER A 26 13.31 -0.72 -0.20
C SER A 26 13.45 -1.50 -1.50
N LEU A 27 12.34 -1.83 -2.18
CA LEU A 27 12.37 -2.54 -3.46
C LEU A 27 13.05 -1.71 -4.56
N ALA A 28 12.78 -0.41 -4.63
CA ALA A 28 13.42 0.48 -5.60
C ALA A 28 14.93 0.59 -5.37
N ARG A 29 15.37 0.70 -4.11
CA ARG A 29 16.79 0.70 -3.72
C ARG A 29 17.45 -0.62 -4.10
N THR A 30 16.86 -1.74 -3.69
CA THR A 30 17.40 -3.08 -3.95
C THR A 30 17.48 -3.39 -5.45
N SER A 31 16.45 -3.04 -6.23
CA SER A 31 16.45 -3.18 -7.68
C SER A 31 17.63 -2.45 -8.34
N LYS A 32 17.91 -1.24 -7.86
CA LYS A 32 19.08 -0.45 -8.33
C LYS A 32 20.39 -1.08 -7.88
N GLN A 33 20.51 -1.51 -6.63
CA GLN A 33 21.69 -2.11 -6.04
C GLN A 33 22.10 -3.43 -6.72
N LEU A 34 21.10 -4.32 -6.95
CA LEU A 34 21.32 -5.61 -7.60
C LEU A 34 21.26 -5.55 -9.13
N ALA A 35 21.01 -4.37 -9.71
CA ALA A 35 20.83 -4.15 -11.15
C ALA A 35 19.73 -5.03 -11.78
N ILE A 36 18.73 -5.47 -11.00
CA ILE A 36 17.61 -6.30 -11.47
C ILE A 36 16.46 -5.38 -11.90
N ARG A 37 16.13 -5.42 -13.20
CA ARG A 37 15.11 -4.55 -13.83
C ARG A 37 13.93 -5.31 -14.45
N GLY A 38 13.94 -6.64 -14.40
CA GLY A 38 12.88 -7.48 -14.99
C GLY A 38 11.52 -7.23 -14.33
N ALA A 39 10.54 -6.79 -15.13
CA ALA A 39 9.21 -6.42 -14.62
C ALA A 39 8.52 -7.55 -13.83
N ASP A 40 8.64 -8.79 -14.31
CA ASP A 40 8.02 -9.94 -13.65
C ASP A 40 8.72 -10.30 -12.34
N SER A 41 10.07 -10.19 -12.28
CA SER A 41 10.83 -10.38 -11.05
C SER A 41 10.47 -9.32 -10.00
N LEU A 42 10.31 -8.06 -10.42
CA LEU A 42 9.90 -6.95 -9.54
C LEU A 42 8.48 -7.13 -9.02
N LYS A 43 7.52 -7.49 -9.88
CA LYS A 43 6.13 -7.75 -9.46
C LYS A 43 6.05 -8.91 -8.47
N MET A 44 6.78 -10.00 -8.75
CA MET A 44 6.83 -11.16 -7.87
C MET A 44 7.46 -10.82 -6.52
N ALA A 45 8.59 -10.11 -6.50
CA ALA A 45 9.24 -9.65 -5.28
C ALA A 45 8.33 -8.74 -4.47
N GLN A 46 7.67 -7.77 -5.10
CA GLN A 46 6.72 -6.87 -4.44
C GLN A 46 5.58 -7.63 -3.76
N ALA A 47 4.99 -8.60 -4.46
CA ALA A 47 3.93 -9.43 -3.87
C ALA A 47 4.45 -10.24 -2.67
N MET A 48 5.65 -10.83 -2.76
CA MET A 48 6.26 -11.57 -1.66
C MET A 48 6.55 -10.66 -0.46
N ILE A 49 7.11 -9.47 -0.67
CA ILE A 49 7.41 -8.50 0.39
C ILE A 49 6.13 -8.10 1.12
N ILE A 50 5.13 -7.62 0.39
CA ILE A 50 3.86 -7.14 0.97
C ILE A 50 3.17 -8.25 1.77
N GLU A 51 3.01 -9.43 1.18
CA GLU A 51 2.27 -10.51 1.81
C GLU A 51 3.01 -11.14 3.01
N THR A 52 4.34 -11.17 2.97
CA THR A 52 5.16 -11.59 4.11
C THR A 52 5.04 -10.59 5.24
N THR A 53 5.15 -9.30 4.96
CA THR A 53 5.04 -8.23 5.96
C THR A 53 3.64 -8.20 6.59
N ARG A 54 2.58 -8.37 5.80
CA ARG A 54 1.19 -8.43 6.32
C ARG A 54 0.95 -9.58 7.30
N LYS A 55 1.74 -10.64 7.24
CA LYS A 55 1.59 -11.85 8.06
C LYS A 55 2.77 -12.08 9.00
N LEU A 56 3.59 -11.04 9.19
CA LEU A 56 4.89 -11.15 9.86
C LEU A 56 4.79 -11.75 11.27
N ASN A 57 3.80 -11.34 12.05
CA ASN A 57 3.62 -11.81 13.42
C ASN A 57 3.36 -13.33 13.50
N VAL A 58 2.58 -13.87 12.57
CA VAL A 58 2.32 -15.33 12.51
C VAL A 58 3.53 -16.07 11.95
N ILE A 59 4.14 -15.52 10.88
CA ILE A 59 5.33 -16.08 10.26
C ILE A 59 6.46 -16.20 11.29
N ASP A 60 6.75 -15.15 12.05
CA ASP A 60 7.79 -15.14 13.06
C ASP A 60 7.46 -16.10 14.22
N LYS A 61 6.20 -16.16 14.65
CA LYS A 61 5.77 -17.13 15.67
C LYS A 61 5.98 -18.57 15.20
N VAL A 62 5.58 -18.90 14.00
CA VAL A 62 5.74 -20.25 13.41
C VAL A 62 7.23 -20.56 13.19
N ALA A 63 8.00 -19.61 12.67
CA ALA A 63 9.44 -19.78 12.49
C ALA A 63 10.15 -20.10 13.79
N ASN A 64 9.86 -19.37 14.87
CA ASN A 64 10.47 -19.62 16.18
C ASN A 64 10.07 -20.98 16.78
N VAL A 65 8.86 -21.48 16.52
CA VAL A 65 8.47 -22.85 16.89
C VAL A 65 9.28 -23.89 16.13
N VAL A 66 9.45 -23.69 14.82
CA VAL A 66 10.21 -24.61 13.95
C VAL A 66 11.69 -24.63 14.30
N LEU A 67 12.26 -23.49 14.63
CA LEU A 67 13.68 -23.30 14.92
C LEU A 67 14.08 -23.71 16.33
N SER A 68 13.11 -23.92 17.24
CA SER A 68 13.38 -24.25 18.65
C SER A 68 14.45 -25.33 18.81
N PRO A 69 15.43 -25.15 19.73
CA PRO A 69 15.53 -24.13 20.78
C PRO A 69 16.08 -22.75 20.32
N ARG A 70 16.50 -22.60 19.06
CA ARG A 70 16.90 -21.32 18.48
C ARG A 70 15.70 -20.48 18.06
N SER A 71 15.94 -19.21 17.72
CA SER A 71 14.97 -18.25 17.21
C SER A 71 15.42 -17.63 15.91
N LEU A 72 14.58 -16.84 15.24
CA LEU A 72 14.95 -16.08 14.05
C LEU A 72 16.09 -15.10 14.30
N GLU A 73 16.22 -14.58 15.51
CA GLU A 73 17.24 -13.60 15.89
C GLU A 73 18.65 -14.20 15.99
N ASP A 74 18.78 -15.53 16.03
CA ASP A 74 20.06 -16.21 16.06
C ASP A 74 20.71 -16.34 14.68
N TYR A 75 20.06 -15.82 13.63
CA TYR A 75 20.53 -15.94 12.25
C TYR A 75 20.78 -14.57 11.59
N THR A 76 21.60 -14.58 10.55
CA THR A 76 21.84 -13.36 9.76
C THR A 76 20.55 -12.85 9.15
N MET A 77 20.48 -11.54 8.89
CA MET A 77 19.29 -10.87 8.33
C MET A 77 18.82 -11.54 7.04
N GLY A 78 19.75 -11.93 6.16
CA GLY A 78 19.42 -12.63 4.92
C GLY A 78 18.75 -13.98 5.14
N VAL A 79 19.28 -14.79 6.06
CA VAL A 79 18.71 -16.11 6.44
C VAL A 79 17.36 -15.94 7.14
N LYS A 80 17.26 -15.04 8.08
CA LYS A 80 16.00 -14.68 8.76
C LYS A 80 14.89 -14.35 7.77
N ASN A 81 15.16 -13.44 6.85
CA ASN A 81 14.18 -13.02 5.84
C ASN A 81 13.90 -14.11 4.80
N PHE A 82 14.86 -14.96 4.49
CA PHE A 82 14.59 -16.12 3.64
C PHE A 82 13.66 -17.15 4.31
N ILE A 83 13.83 -17.43 5.60
CA ILE A 83 12.92 -18.31 6.37
C ILE A 83 11.50 -17.75 6.35
N ARG A 84 11.33 -16.45 6.56
CA ARG A 84 10.04 -15.75 6.49
C ARG A 84 9.38 -15.88 5.11
N LEU A 85 10.15 -15.66 4.05
CA LEU A 85 9.69 -15.80 2.67
C LEU A 85 9.33 -17.24 2.33
N TYR A 86 10.10 -18.22 2.81
CA TYR A 86 9.82 -19.64 2.58
C TYR A 86 8.53 -20.08 3.29
N LEU A 87 8.30 -19.62 4.54
CA LEU A 87 7.04 -19.81 5.26
C LEU A 87 5.86 -19.21 4.50
N TYR A 88 6.00 -17.96 4.05
CA TYR A 88 4.96 -17.34 3.24
C TYR A 88 4.69 -18.16 1.97
N TRP A 89 5.72 -18.52 1.25
CA TRP A 89 5.63 -19.23 -0.03
C TRP A 89 4.93 -20.58 0.09
N THR A 90 5.30 -21.36 1.10
CA THR A 90 4.79 -22.72 1.29
C THR A 90 3.43 -22.77 1.98
N LYS A 91 3.21 -21.92 2.99
CA LYS A 91 2.02 -22.02 3.86
C LYS A 91 0.90 -21.08 3.47
N PHE A 92 1.20 -19.87 3.07
CA PHE A 92 0.18 -18.86 2.76
C PHE A 92 -0.16 -18.80 1.27
N ARG A 93 0.83 -18.91 0.42
CA ARG A 93 0.63 -19.04 -1.03
C ARG A 93 0.18 -20.44 -1.43
N LYS A 94 0.30 -21.44 -0.56
CA LYS A 94 -0.09 -22.84 -0.76
C LYS A 94 0.60 -23.46 -1.99
N SER A 95 1.92 -23.26 -2.11
CA SER A 95 2.70 -23.86 -3.19
C SER A 95 2.79 -25.39 -3.03
N ASN A 96 2.86 -26.11 -4.14
CA ASN A 96 3.14 -27.54 -4.12
C ASN A 96 4.62 -27.82 -3.79
N ILE A 97 4.97 -29.11 -3.64
CA ILE A 97 6.33 -29.54 -3.25
C ILE A 97 7.38 -29.10 -4.27
N ASP A 98 7.09 -29.21 -5.57
CA ASP A 98 8.04 -28.80 -6.63
C ASP A 98 8.32 -27.29 -6.58
N GLN A 99 7.29 -26.48 -6.33
CA GLN A 99 7.42 -25.04 -6.18
C GLN A 99 8.18 -24.66 -4.90
N ALA A 100 8.00 -25.41 -3.82
CA ALA A 100 8.74 -25.23 -2.58
C ALA A 100 10.23 -25.56 -2.76
N ASP A 101 10.54 -26.65 -3.47
CA ASP A 101 11.91 -27.04 -3.80
C ASP A 101 12.58 -26.01 -4.73
N ALA A 102 11.86 -25.57 -5.78
CA ALA A 102 12.36 -24.52 -6.67
C ALA A 102 12.66 -23.21 -5.91
N PHE A 103 11.83 -22.84 -4.91
CA PHE A 103 12.06 -21.68 -4.06
C PHE A 103 13.29 -21.87 -3.17
N LEU A 104 13.45 -23.04 -2.57
CA LEU A 104 14.62 -23.38 -1.76
C LEU A 104 15.91 -23.35 -2.58
N LYS A 105 15.89 -23.91 -3.79
CA LYS A 105 17.03 -23.84 -4.74
C LYS A 105 17.38 -22.38 -5.08
N ALA A 106 16.38 -21.52 -5.28
CA ALA A 106 16.60 -20.11 -5.53
C ALA A 106 17.26 -19.43 -4.32
N GLY A 107 16.82 -19.73 -3.10
CA GLY A 107 17.43 -19.21 -1.86
C GLY A 107 18.88 -19.64 -1.68
N ARG A 108 19.18 -20.93 -1.93
CA ARG A 108 20.57 -21.45 -1.92
C ARG A 108 21.48 -20.75 -2.96
N ALA A 109 20.92 -20.43 -4.12
CA ALA A 109 21.65 -19.71 -5.16
C ALA A 109 21.87 -18.22 -4.86
N VAL A 110 21.13 -17.65 -3.90
CA VAL A 110 21.24 -16.25 -3.46
C VAL A 110 22.15 -16.12 -2.23
N LEU A 111 21.88 -16.91 -1.18
CA LEU A 111 22.60 -16.83 0.11
C LEU A 111 23.82 -17.73 0.21
N GLY A 112 23.84 -18.79 -0.59
CA GLY A 112 24.90 -19.82 -0.52
C GLY A 112 24.62 -20.91 0.51
N TRP A 113 25.29 -22.05 0.32
CA TRP A 113 25.14 -23.22 1.20
C TRP A 113 25.63 -22.97 2.62
N LYS A 114 26.73 -22.25 2.77
CA LYS A 114 27.34 -21.97 4.07
C LYS A 114 26.37 -21.27 5.03
N ASP A 115 25.58 -20.34 4.51
CA ASP A 115 24.64 -19.56 5.32
C ASP A 115 23.36 -20.33 5.61
N LEU A 116 22.91 -21.19 4.67
CA LEU A 116 21.65 -21.93 4.82
C LEU A 116 21.81 -23.30 5.49
N SER A 117 23.00 -23.92 5.45
CA SER A 117 23.20 -25.24 6.06
C SER A 117 22.81 -25.32 7.55
N PRO A 118 23.01 -24.29 8.41
CA PRO A 118 22.59 -24.34 9.80
C PRO A 118 21.07 -24.37 10.02
N VAL A 119 20.29 -24.01 9.00
CA VAL A 119 18.81 -23.97 9.05
C VAL A 119 18.15 -24.97 8.11
N GLU A 120 18.90 -25.82 7.45
CA GLU A 120 18.39 -26.78 6.45
C GLU A 120 17.29 -27.68 7.02
N PHE A 121 17.43 -28.12 8.29
CA PHE A 121 16.43 -28.90 9.00
C PHE A 121 15.08 -28.21 9.13
N ALA A 122 15.08 -26.88 9.17
CA ALA A 122 13.87 -26.10 9.36
C ALA A 122 12.94 -26.17 8.15
N PHE A 123 13.47 -26.27 6.94
CA PHE A 123 12.64 -26.27 5.72
C PHE A 123 11.73 -27.51 5.65
N GLY A 124 12.20 -28.66 6.06
CA GLY A 124 11.37 -29.86 6.19
C GLY A 124 10.30 -29.72 7.27
N ARG A 125 10.67 -29.17 8.44
CA ARG A 125 9.72 -28.90 9.52
C ARG A 125 8.67 -27.86 9.11
N ILE A 126 9.05 -26.84 8.35
CA ILE A 126 8.11 -25.84 7.80
C ILE A 126 7.07 -26.54 6.92
N LEU A 127 7.45 -27.48 6.08
CA LEU A 127 6.48 -28.18 5.22
C LEU A 127 5.46 -29.01 6.01
N SER A 128 5.84 -29.56 7.17
CA SER A 128 4.97 -30.42 7.98
C SER A 128 4.17 -29.68 9.05
N ILE A 129 4.59 -28.47 9.49
CA ILE A 129 3.91 -27.76 10.58
C ILE A 129 2.48 -27.35 10.22
N ASP A 130 1.54 -27.49 11.14
CA ASP A 130 0.21 -26.94 11.07
C ASP A 130 0.17 -25.55 11.74
N ILE A 131 -0.03 -24.49 10.94
CA ILE A 131 -0.12 -23.11 11.44
C ILE A 131 -1.29 -22.94 12.40
N ASP A 132 -2.43 -23.58 12.10
CA ASP A 132 -3.61 -23.46 12.95
C ASP A 132 -3.37 -24.06 14.34
N SER A 133 -2.55 -25.11 14.44
CA SER A 133 -2.14 -25.66 15.73
C SER A 133 -1.30 -24.67 16.55
N VAL A 134 -0.38 -23.96 15.90
CA VAL A 134 0.45 -22.93 16.54
C VAL A 134 -0.42 -21.76 17.03
N ILE A 135 -1.41 -21.33 16.23
CA ILE A 135 -2.35 -20.27 16.61
C ILE A 135 -3.26 -20.73 17.76
N ARG A 136 -3.75 -21.97 17.73
CA ARG A 136 -4.58 -22.54 18.82
C ARG A 136 -3.80 -22.67 20.14
N GLY A 137 -2.50 -22.93 20.07
CA GLY A 137 -1.62 -22.98 21.24
C GLY A 137 -1.36 -21.63 21.92
N ALA A 138 -1.67 -20.51 21.26
CA ALA A 138 -1.62 -19.19 21.88
C ALA A 138 -2.90 -18.90 22.67
N GLU A 139 -2.85 -17.97 23.65
CA GLU A 139 -3.99 -17.65 24.51
C GLU A 139 -4.41 -16.17 24.40
N GLY A 140 -5.65 -15.91 24.79
CA GLY A 140 -6.19 -14.56 24.99
C GLY A 140 -5.98 -13.62 23.80
N LEU A 141 -5.39 -12.48 24.10
CA LEU A 141 -5.08 -11.42 23.13
C LEU A 141 -4.12 -11.90 22.04
N GLN A 142 -3.10 -12.69 22.41
CA GLN A 142 -2.11 -13.16 21.47
C GLN A 142 -2.71 -14.08 20.40
N ARG A 143 -3.64 -14.96 20.79
CA ARG A 143 -4.38 -15.80 19.81
C ARG A 143 -5.16 -14.94 18.82
N LEU A 144 -5.84 -13.89 19.29
CA LEU A 144 -6.57 -12.97 18.42
C LEU A 144 -5.61 -12.23 17.47
N ALA A 145 -4.52 -11.71 17.98
CA ALA A 145 -3.48 -11.02 17.21
C ALA A 145 -2.90 -11.91 16.09
N LEU A 146 -2.58 -13.16 16.40
CA LEU A 146 -2.10 -14.11 15.40
C LEU A 146 -3.20 -14.46 14.37
N LYS A 147 -4.43 -14.71 14.82
CA LYS A 147 -5.55 -15.08 13.95
C LYS A 147 -5.90 -13.97 12.95
N THR A 148 -5.67 -12.72 13.33
CA THR A 148 -6.02 -11.54 12.51
C THR A 148 -4.80 -10.88 11.86
N PHE A 149 -3.60 -11.44 11.99
CA PHE A 149 -2.35 -10.91 11.43
C PHE A 149 -1.98 -9.50 11.90
N HIS A 150 -2.37 -9.13 13.13
CA HIS A 150 -2.05 -7.82 13.70
C HIS A 150 -1.12 -7.95 14.91
N PRO A 151 -0.27 -6.95 15.19
CA PRO A 151 0.54 -6.95 16.41
C PRO A 151 -0.34 -6.93 17.67
N PRO A 152 0.04 -7.63 18.77
CA PRO A 152 -0.77 -7.66 20.00
C PRO A 152 -1.07 -6.28 20.56
N TRP A 153 -0.10 -5.37 20.57
CA TRP A 153 -0.28 -3.99 21.04
C TRP A 153 -1.37 -3.22 20.27
N TYR A 154 -1.45 -3.45 18.96
CA TYR A 154 -2.47 -2.80 18.11
C TYR A 154 -3.87 -3.33 18.41
N VAL A 155 -3.98 -4.65 18.57
CA VAL A 155 -5.26 -5.30 18.94
C VAL A 155 -5.72 -4.80 20.31
N GLU A 156 -4.83 -4.72 21.29
CA GLU A 156 -5.12 -4.19 22.62
C GLU A 156 -5.58 -2.73 22.58
N TYR A 157 -4.85 -1.90 21.83
CA TYR A 157 -5.20 -0.50 21.62
C TYR A 157 -6.60 -0.34 21.02
N CYS A 158 -6.91 -1.10 19.96
CA CYS A 158 -8.23 -1.06 19.32
C CYS A 158 -9.34 -1.54 20.28
N ILE A 159 -9.12 -2.59 21.05
CA ILE A 159 -10.10 -3.09 22.04
C ILE A 159 -10.40 -2.01 23.08
N ARG A 160 -9.38 -1.33 23.56
CA ARG A 160 -9.54 -0.26 24.55
C ARG A 160 -10.30 0.95 23.96
N LEU A 161 -10.10 1.28 22.69
CA LEU A 161 -10.71 2.43 22.05
C LEU A 161 -12.13 2.14 21.55
N LEU A 162 -12.36 0.99 20.93
CA LEU A 162 -13.58 0.67 20.18
C LEU A 162 -14.44 -0.42 20.86
N GLY A 163 -13.91 -1.09 21.89
CA GLY A 163 -14.50 -2.31 22.41
C GLY A 163 -14.24 -3.51 21.52
N ARG A 164 -14.45 -4.72 22.09
CA ARG A 164 -14.08 -5.98 21.43
C ARG A 164 -14.82 -6.25 20.12
N ALA A 165 -16.12 -5.96 20.06
CA ALA A 165 -16.95 -6.27 18.90
C ALA A 165 -16.55 -5.46 17.66
N GLU A 166 -16.38 -4.15 17.80
CA GLU A 166 -15.97 -3.27 16.69
C GLU A 166 -14.52 -3.52 16.30
N THR A 167 -13.64 -3.84 17.27
CA THR A 167 -12.26 -4.23 16.96
C THR A 167 -12.22 -5.48 16.06
N LEU A 168 -13.04 -6.49 16.32
CA LEU A 168 -13.08 -7.68 15.47
C LEU A 168 -13.48 -7.36 14.03
N LYS A 169 -14.46 -6.49 13.83
CA LYS A 169 -14.86 -6.03 12.49
C LYS A 169 -13.72 -5.28 11.79
N LEU A 170 -13.07 -4.37 12.52
CA LEU A 170 -11.94 -3.60 12.00
C LEU A 170 -10.79 -4.52 11.56
N LEU A 171 -10.37 -5.46 12.44
CA LEU A 171 -9.28 -6.39 12.13
C LEU A 171 -9.62 -7.34 10.97
N GLN A 172 -10.88 -7.71 10.79
CA GLN A 172 -11.32 -8.49 9.63
C GLN A 172 -11.26 -7.64 8.36
N SER A 173 -11.79 -6.43 8.39
CA SER A 173 -11.77 -5.51 7.24
C SER A 173 -10.35 -5.16 6.80
N ASN A 174 -9.40 -5.00 7.73
CA ASN A 174 -8.00 -4.75 7.41
C ASN A 174 -7.35 -5.88 6.61
N ASN A 175 -7.87 -7.10 6.69
CA ASN A 175 -7.37 -8.25 5.94
C ASN A 175 -8.02 -8.43 4.57
N GLU A 176 -9.07 -7.70 4.28
CA GLU A 176 -9.72 -7.73 2.98
C GLU A 176 -8.86 -7.02 1.92
N ILE A 177 -9.04 -7.42 0.67
CA ILE A 177 -8.41 -6.73 -0.45
C ILE A 177 -9.04 -5.34 -0.57
N PRO A 178 -8.26 -4.26 -0.50
CA PRO A 178 -8.81 -2.91 -0.58
C PRO A 178 -9.61 -2.69 -1.87
N THR A 179 -10.83 -2.21 -1.71
CA THR A 179 -11.67 -1.82 -2.84
C THR A 179 -11.01 -0.66 -3.60
N THR A 180 -10.95 -0.78 -4.91
CA THR A 180 -10.44 0.30 -5.74
C THR A 180 -11.61 1.20 -6.15
N TYR A 181 -11.43 2.51 -5.94
CA TYR A 181 -12.38 3.52 -6.39
C TYR A 181 -11.74 4.42 -7.43
N ILE A 182 -12.55 4.93 -8.32
CA ILE A 182 -12.17 5.98 -9.27
C ILE A 182 -13.17 7.14 -9.18
N ARG A 183 -12.66 8.32 -9.42
CA ARG A 183 -13.46 9.54 -9.59
C ARG A 183 -13.42 9.96 -11.05
N ILE A 184 -14.58 10.03 -11.67
CA ILE A 184 -14.75 10.53 -13.04
C ILE A 184 -14.44 12.02 -13.07
N ASN A 185 -13.61 12.44 -14.01
CA ASN A 185 -13.18 13.84 -14.13
C ASN A 185 -14.12 14.67 -15.00
N THR A 186 -15.10 15.28 -14.39
CA THR A 186 -16.10 16.11 -15.10
C THR A 186 -15.55 17.44 -15.65
N LEU A 187 -14.27 17.78 -15.39
CA LEU A 187 -13.62 18.92 -16.04
C LEU A 187 -13.29 18.66 -17.52
N VAL A 188 -13.23 17.38 -17.95
CA VAL A 188 -12.86 17.02 -19.31
C VAL A 188 -14.06 16.60 -20.17
N GLY A 189 -15.21 16.34 -19.59
CA GLY A 189 -16.40 15.93 -20.34
C GLY A 189 -17.59 15.55 -19.46
N ARG A 190 -18.70 15.22 -20.11
CA ARG A 190 -19.91 14.73 -19.42
C ARG A 190 -19.67 13.32 -18.89
N GLU A 191 -20.14 13.06 -17.68
CA GLU A 191 -19.96 11.79 -16.98
C GLU A 191 -20.37 10.57 -17.81
N SER A 192 -21.55 10.63 -18.46
CA SER A 192 -22.05 9.53 -19.30
C SER A 192 -21.11 9.16 -20.44
N TYR A 193 -20.53 10.16 -21.11
CA TYR A 193 -19.53 9.96 -22.16
C TYR A 193 -18.24 9.33 -21.61
N LEU A 194 -17.77 9.80 -20.46
CA LEU A 194 -16.55 9.28 -19.84
C LEU A 194 -16.71 7.83 -19.39
N LEU A 195 -17.90 7.48 -18.87
CA LEU A 195 -18.24 6.10 -18.52
C LEU A 195 -18.28 5.18 -19.74
N SER A 196 -18.84 5.64 -20.89
CA SER A 196 -18.81 4.83 -22.11
C SER A 196 -17.39 4.53 -22.59
N LYS A 197 -16.49 5.51 -22.50
CA LYS A 197 -15.06 5.33 -22.83
C LYS A 197 -14.36 4.32 -21.94
N LEU A 198 -14.65 4.32 -20.64
CA LEU A 198 -14.12 3.33 -19.71
C LEU A 198 -14.65 1.92 -20.00
N ALA A 199 -15.93 1.81 -20.34
CA ALA A 199 -16.53 0.54 -20.72
C ALA A 199 -15.92 -0.05 -22.01
N GLU A 200 -15.59 0.82 -23.02
CA GLU A 200 -14.87 0.43 -24.24
C GLU A 200 -13.48 -0.19 -23.91
N GLU A 201 -12.82 0.25 -22.84
CA GLU A 201 -11.55 -0.31 -22.35
C GLU A 201 -11.73 -1.49 -21.37
N GLY A 202 -12.97 -2.00 -21.21
CA GLY A 202 -13.27 -3.18 -20.40
C GLY A 202 -13.25 -2.94 -18.88
N VAL A 203 -13.46 -1.70 -18.43
CA VAL A 203 -13.61 -1.35 -17.02
C VAL A 203 -15.07 -1.48 -16.60
N GLU A 204 -15.35 -2.32 -15.62
CA GLU A 204 -16.68 -2.48 -15.02
C GLU A 204 -16.78 -1.68 -13.73
N LEU A 205 -17.78 -0.81 -13.66
CA LEU A 205 -17.95 0.17 -12.59
C LEU A 205 -19.33 0.05 -11.93
N GLU A 206 -19.36 0.20 -10.62
CA GLU A 206 -20.59 0.32 -9.84
C GLU A 206 -20.66 1.71 -9.20
N PRO A 207 -21.80 2.44 -9.36
CA PRO A 207 -21.99 3.73 -8.73
C PRO A 207 -22.13 3.59 -7.20
N LEU A 208 -21.70 4.59 -6.47
CA LEU A 208 -21.89 4.69 -5.04
C LEU A 208 -23.19 5.46 -4.74
N LYS A 209 -24.03 4.92 -3.85
CA LYS A 209 -25.24 5.62 -3.41
C LYS A 209 -24.89 6.91 -2.66
N GLY A 210 -25.52 8.01 -3.03
CA GLY A 210 -25.36 9.30 -2.36
C GLY A 210 -24.09 10.07 -2.70
N VAL A 211 -23.25 9.57 -3.62
CA VAL A 211 -22.00 10.23 -4.02
C VAL A 211 -21.89 10.23 -5.54
N SER A 212 -21.87 11.41 -6.15
CA SER A 212 -21.76 11.56 -7.60
C SER A 212 -20.32 11.42 -8.10
N CYS A 213 -20.14 10.98 -9.34
CA CYS A 213 -18.87 10.88 -10.04
C CYS A 213 -17.84 9.93 -9.41
N ILE A 214 -18.19 9.17 -8.36
CA ILE A 214 -17.32 8.21 -7.70
C ILE A 214 -17.88 6.80 -7.91
N TYR A 215 -17.01 5.89 -8.35
CA TYR A 215 -17.37 4.54 -8.72
C TYR A 215 -16.45 3.52 -8.09
N ARG A 216 -17.02 2.39 -7.67
CA ARG A 216 -16.28 1.19 -7.31
C ARG A 216 -15.85 0.45 -8.57
N VAL A 217 -14.61 0.06 -8.66
CA VAL A 217 -14.10 -0.76 -9.76
C VAL A 217 -14.37 -2.23 -9.43
N VAL A 218 -15.20 -2.89 -10.23
CA VAL A 218 -15.56 -4.31 -10.07
C VAL A 218 -14.55 -5.19 -10.80
N LYS A 219 -14.28 -4.85 -12.06
CA LYS A 219 -13.33 -5.56 -12.90
C LYS A 219 -12.37 -4.60 -13.57
N LYS A 220 -11.10 -4.93 -13.51
CA LYS A 220 -10.04 -4.09 -14.08
C LYS A 220 -8.89 -4.92 -14.63
N ASN A 221 -8.31 -4.39 -15.69
CA ASN A 221 -6.90 -4.57 -16.01
C ASN A 221 -6.10 -3.46 -15.28
N SER A 222 -4.82 -3.30 -15.53
CA SER A 222 -4.05 -2.19 -14.93
C SER A 222 -4.65 -0.83 -15.30
N LEU A 223 -5.35 -0.17 -14.38
CA LEU A 223 -6.03 1.11 -14.62
C LEU A 223 -5.08 2.20 -15.14
N THR A 224 -3.86 2.24 -14.63
CA THR A 224 -2.85 3.25 -15.02
C THR A 224 -2.29 3.05 -16.43
N SER A 225 -2.48 1.88 -17.03
CA SER A 225 -2.07 1.60 -18.41
C SER A 225 -3.11 2.05 -19.46
N LEU A 226 -4.36 2.28 -19.04
CA LEU A 226 -5.46 2.67 -19.90
C LEU A 226 -5.23 4.02 -20.57
N GLN A 227 -5.73 4.18 -21.81
CA GLN A 227 -5.66 5.45 -22.50
C GLN A 227 -6.52 6.51 -21.80
N THR A 228 -7.72 6.12 -21.35
CA THR A 228 -8.61 6.98 -20.54
C THR A 228 -7.94 7.54 -19.28
N TYR A 229 -7.07 6.76 -18.63
CA TYR A 229 -6.26 7.28 -17.51
C TYR A 229 -5.24 8.30 -17.95
N LYS A 230 -4.48 7.99 -19.00
CA LYS A 230 -3.44 8.90 -19.54
C LYS A 230 -4.02 10.24 -20.01
N GLU A 231 -5.22 10.22 -20.57
CA GLU A 231 -5.97 11.39 -20.99
C GLU A 231 -6.63 12.17 -19.85
N GLY A 232 -6.61 11.62 -18.63
CA GLY A 232 -7.15 12.29 -17.45
C GLY A 232 -8.66 12.22 -17.30
N LEU A 233 -9.33 11.22 -17.93
CA LEU A 233 -10.76 11.06 -17.84
C LEU A 233 -11.22 10.64 -16.44
N PHE A 234 -10.34 10.04 -15.69
CA PHE A 234 -10.59 9.66 -14.29
C PHE A 234 -9.33 9.76 -13.42
N HIS A 235 -9.54 9.75 -12.13
CA HIS A 235 -8.49 9.64 -11.10
C HIS A 235 -8.75 8.46 -10.19
N ILE A 236 -7.71 7.69 -9.85
CA ILE A 236 -7.78 6.62 -8.86
C ILE A 236 -7.66 7.28 -7.49
N GLN A 237 -8.70 7.19 -6.68
CA GLN A 237 -8.76 7.89 -5.40
C GLN A 237 -9.52 7.04 -4.39
N ASP A 238 -9.00 6.93 -3.17
CA ASP A 238 -9.69 6.26 -2.09
C ASP A 238 -10.98 7.01 -1.72
N LEU A 239 -12.01 6.26 -1.29
CA LEU A 239 -13.31 6.83 -0.95
C LEU A 239 -13.21 7.86 0.18
N SER A 240 -12.45 7.56 1.23
CA SER A 240 -12.24 8.47 2.35
C SER A 240 -11.61 9.80 1.88
N SER A 241 -10.64 9.72 0.97
CA SER A 241 -10.01 10.88 0.36
C SER A 241 -10.97 11.68 -0.55
N CYS A 242 -11.94 11.01 -1.19
CA CYS A 242 -13.00 11.69 -1.94
C CYS A 242 -13.94 12.46 -1.00
N LEU A 243 -14.31 11.85 0.14
CA LEU A 243 -15.23 12.45 1.12
C LEU A 243 -14.67 13.73 1.73
N VAL A 244 -13.36 13.89 1.86
CA VAL A 244 -12.74 15.14 2.34
C VAL A 244 -13.12 16.33 1.46
N ALA A 245 -13.00 16.20 0.15
CA ALA A 245 -13.35 17.29 -0.76
C ALA A 245 -14.85 17.57 -0.78
N ILE A 246 -15.69 16.52 -0.66
CA ILE A 246 -17.14 16.65 -0.56
C ILE A 246 -17.54 17.36 0.75
N ALA A 247 -16.92 16.99 1.86
CA ALA A 247 -17.18 17.61 3.16
C ALA A 247 -16.70 19.07 3.24
N ALA A 248 -15.63 19.40 2.51
CA ALA A 248 -15.16 20.78 2.38
C ALA A 248 -16.14 21.66 1.59
N ASP A 249 -16.94 21.05 0.69
CA ASP A 249 -17.99 21.67 -0.11
C ASP A 249 -17.61 23.03 -0.73
N PRO A 250 -16.48 23.11 -1.47
CA PRO A 250 -16.01 24.39 -1.98
C PRO A 250 -16.95 24.95 -3.05
N SER A 251 -17.34 26.19 -2.88
CA SER A 251 -18.11 26.96 -3.85
C SER A 251 -17.24 27.45 -5.00
N ARG A 252 -17.88 27.73 -6.13
CA ARG A 252 -17.19 28.46 -7.20
C ARG A 252 -16.74 29.82 -6.68
N ARG A 253 -15.53 30.23 -7.00
CA ARG A 253 -14.89 31.49 -6.58
C ARG A 253 -14.26 31.47 -5.20
N ASP A 254 -14.43 30.43 -4.39
CA ASP A 254 -13.71 30.32 -3.12
C ASP A 254 -12.20 30.27 -3.35
N THR A 255 -11.48 30.75 -2.35
CA THR A 255 -10.05 30.51 -2.20
C THR A 255 -9.85 29.36 -1.22
N VAL A 256 -9.30 28.24 -1.70
CA VAL A 256 -9.03 27.05 -0.90
C VAL A 256 -7.55 26.94 -0.61
N LEU A 257 -7.19 26.65 0.63
CA LEU A 257 -5.84 26.28 1.03
C LEU A 257 -5.77 24.77 1.27
N ASP A 258 -5.05 24.05 0.39
CA ASP A 258 -4.84 22.61 0.48
C ASP A 258 -3.45 22.34 1.07
N VAL A 259 -3.41 22.02 2.36
CA VAL A 259 -2.18 21.81 3.12
C VAL A 259 -1.79 20.34 3.08
N CYS A 260 -0.51 20.06 2.80
CA CYS A 260 0.02 18.70 2.51
C CYS A 260 -0.59 18.09 1.23
N SER A 261 -0.72 18.92 0.18
CA SER A 261 -1.54 18.67 -0.99
C SER A 261 -1.09 17.54 -1.91
N ALA A 262 0.24 17.26 -1.98
CA ALA A 262 0.76 16.29 -2.95
C ALA A 262 0.41 14.83 -2.57
N PRO A 263 0.01 14.00 -3.55
CA PRO A 263 0.14 14.14 -5.01
C PRO A 263 -0.99 14.89 -5.74
N GLY A 264 -2.00 15.44 -5.03
CA GLY A 264 -3.01 16.31 -5.62
C GLY A 264 -4.41 15.71 -5.78
N SER A 265 -4.68 14.59 -5.13
CA SER A 265 -6.00 13.94 -5.21
C SER A 265 -7.13 14.83 -4.69
N LYS A 266 -6.93 15.49 -3.53
CA LYS A 266 -7.89 16.42 -2.95
C LYS A 266 -7.95 17.73 -3.72
N THR A 267 -6.80 18.32 -4.06
CA THR A 267 -6.71 19.51 -4.92
C THR A 267 -7.54 19.35 -6.19
N SER A 268 -7.33 18.23 -6.92
CA SER A 268 -8.05 17.99 -8.19
C SER A 268 -9.55 17.76 -8.00
N HIS A 269 -9.96 17.18 -6.87
CA HIS A 269 -11.38 16.98 -6.57
C HIS A 269 -12.06 18.30 -6.25
N MET A 270 -11.45 19.14 -5.41
CA MET A 270 -11.96 20.47 -5.11
C MET A 270 -12.06 21.33 -6.37
N ALA A 271 -11.02 21.32 -7.21
CA ALA A 271 -11.08 22.04 -8.50
C ALA A 271 -12.23 21.54 -9.41
N GLN A 272 -12.54 20.24 -9.37
CA GLN A 272 -13.69 19.68 -10.09
C GLN A 272 -15.03 20.18 -9.51
N LEU A 273 -15.20 20.19 -8.20
CA LEU A 273 -16.39 20.73 -7.54
C LEU A 273 -16.57 22.21 -7.83
N MET A 274 -15.49 22.97 -7.80
CA MET A 274 -15.44 24.40 -8.16
C MET A 274 -15.58 24.66 -9.65
N LYS A 275 -15.58 23.63 -10.51
CA LYS A 275 -15.63 23.73 -11.98
C LYS A 275 -14.52 24.58 -12.60
N ASN A 276 -13.31 24.52 -12.02
CA ASN A 276 -12.17 25.37 -12.39
C ASN A 276 -12.44 26.90 -12.27
N GLU A 277 -13.30 27.29 -11.33
CA GLU A 277 -13.54 28.70 -10.97
C GLU A 277 -13.07 28.94 -9.53
N GLY A 278 -12.44 30.10 -9.22
CA GLY A 278 -11.84 30.37 -7.91
C GLY A 278 -10.32 30.12 -7.88
N ARG A 279 -9.80 29.78 -6.70
CA ARG A 279 -8.35 29.60 -6.51
C ARG A 279 -8.06 28.50 -5.49
N ILE A 280 -7.05 27.68 -5.74
CA ILE A 280 -6.54 26.68 -4.78
C ILE A 280 -5.04 26.91 -4.57
N LEU A 281 -4.64 27.21 -3.34
CA LEU A 281 -3.25 27.29 -2.93
C LEU A 281 -2.85 25.93 -2.36
N ALA A 282 -1.96 25.22 -3.06
CA ALA A 282 -1.57 23.86 -2.74
C ALA A 282 -0.18 23.82 -2.12
N ILE A 283 -0.09 23.54 -0.82
CA ILE A 283 1.17 23.53 -0.06
C ILE A 283 1.68 22.10 0.09
N ASP A 284 2.97 21.90 -0.14
CA ASP A 284 3.69 20.68 0.26
C ASP A 284 5.15 21.03 0.54
N ARG A 285 5.76 20.36 1.54
CA ARG A 285 7.17 20.56 1.91
C ARG A 285 8.16 19.89 0.96
N SER A 286 7.70 18.99 0.10
CA SER A 286 8.55 18.20 -0.79
C SER A 286 8.50 18.69 -2.23
N ALA A 287 9.59 19.30 -2.69
CA ALA A 287 9.73 19.71 -4.09
C ALA A 287 9.52 18.54 -5.07
N ARG A 288 9.99 17.32 -4.73
CA ARG A 288 9.79 16.11 -5.54
C ARG A 288 8.31 15.73 -5.63
N ARG A 289 7.55 15.80 -4.53
CA ARG A 289 6.12 15.50 -4.54
C ARG A 289 5.34 16.55 -5.31
N LEU A 290 5.73 17.82 -5.23
CA LEU A 290 5.12 18.90 -6.03
C LEU A 290 5.35 18.73 -7.54
N GLN A 291 6.42 18.09 -7.98
CA GLN A 291 6.58 17.74 -9.40
C GLN A 291 5.54 16.71 -9.85
N LEU A 292 5.26 15.70 -9.04
CA LEU A 292 4.20 14.72 -9.30
C LEU A 292 2.83 15.41 -9.29
N TRP A 293 2.59 16.27 -8.32
CA TRP A 293 1.39 17.10 -8.24
C TRP A 293 1.18 17.92 -9.52
N LYS A 294 2.20 18.63 -10.02
CA LYS A 294 2.13 19.40 -11.26
C LYS A 294 1.76 18.52 -12.46
N SER A 295 2.30 17.32 -12.54
CA SER A 295 1.97 16.35 -13.58
C SER A 295 0.51 15.93 -13.52
N GLU A 296 -0.01 15.63 -12.31
CA GLU A 296 -1.41 15.25 -12.12
C GLU A 296 -2.38 16.39 -12.41
N MET A 297 -2.08 17.63 -11.99
CA MET A 297 -2.91 18.79 -12.29
C MET A 297 -3.05 19.02 -13.80
N ARG A 298 -1.95 18.87 -14.55
CA ARG A 298 -1.97 18.94 -16.02
C ARG A 298 -2.81 17.82 -16.63
N ARG A 299 -2.58 16.56 -16.19
CA ARG A 299 -3.31 15.39 -16.68
C ARG A 299 -4.83 15.55 -16.47
N LEU A 300 -5.22 16.02 -15.29
CA LEU A 300 -6.62 16.21 -14.90
C LEU A 300 -7.22 17.56 -15.36
N ARG A 301 -6.44 18.38 -16.07
CA ARG A 301 -6.86 19.71 -16.59
C ARG A 301 -7.33 20.69 -15.52
N VAL A 302 -6.72 20.63 -14.34
CA VAL A 302 -6.94 21.62 -13.28
C VAL A 302 -6.22 22.91 -13.63
N LYS A 303 -6.93 24.05 -13.55
CA LYS A 303 -6.42 25.36 -14.00
C LYS A 303 -6.28 26.38 -12.86
N ILE A 304 -6.98 26.17 -11.74
CA ILE A 304 -7.13 27.14 -10.64
C ILE A 304 -6.21 26.87 -9.44
N SER A 305 -5.27 25.94 -9.58
CA SER A 305 -4.41 25.52 -8.48
C SER A 305 -2.96 25.98 -8.66
N GLU A 306 -2.37 26.50 -7.60
CA GLU A 306 -0.99 27.03 -7.54
C GLU A 306 -0.20 26.27 -6.49
N PRO A 307 0.94 25.65 -6.85
CA PRO A 307 1.78 24.94 -5.87
C PRO A 307 2.68 25.88 -5.11
N ILE A 308 2.75 25.71 -3.80
CA ILE A 308 3.61 26.45 -2.88
C ILE A 308 4.53 25.45 -2.17
N LEU A 309 5.84 25.62 -2.34
CA LEU A 309 6.83 24.85 -1.58
C LEU A 309 7.04 25.51 -0.23
N ALA A 310 6.44 24.94 0.81
CA ALA A 310 6.58 25.44 2.18
C ALA A 310 6.36 24.30 3.18
N ASP A 311 6.94 24.46 4.36
CA ASP A 311 6.71 23.57 5.50
C ASP A 311 5.59 24.16 6.36
N ALA A 312 4.49 23.41 6.48
CA ALA A 312 3.33 23.86 7.25
C ALA A 312 3.54 23.81 8.78
N GLU A 313 4.63 23.24 9.26
CA GLU A 313 5.05 23.31 10.66
C GLU A 313 5.69 24.67 10.97
N GLN A 314 6.05 25.44 9.94
CA GLN A 314 6.63 26.77 10.05
C GLN A 314 5.56 27.85 9.74
N SER A 315 5.91 29.09 10.02
CA SER A 315 5.06 30.23 9.61
C SER A 315 4.95 30.28 8.09
N LEU A 316 3.73 30.17 7.59
CA LEU A 316 3.48 30.26 6.15
C LEU A 316 3.49 31.72 5.70
N PRO A 317 4.05 32.04 4.52
CA PRO A 317 4.08 33.40 3.97
C PRO A 317 2.73 33.76 3.33
N LEU A 318 1.65 33.45 4.03
CA LEU A 318 0.28 33.69 3.58
C LEU A 318 -0.42 34.62 4.56
N ARG A 319 -1.26 35.51 4.04
CA ARG A 319 -2.21 36.32 4.83
C ARG A 319 -3.53 35.54 4.93
N ASP A 320 -4.47 36.07 5.72
CA ASP A 320 -5.83 35.52 5.84
C ASP A 320 -6.58 35.67 4.51
N VAL A 321 -6.42 34.65 3.65
CA VAL A 321 -6.90 34.69 2.26
C VAL A 321 -7.74 33.49 1.86
N ALA A 322 -7.95 32.52 2.75
CA ALA A 322 -8.67 31.29 2.43
C ALA A 322 -10.06 31.27 3.03
N ASP A 323 -11.06 30.95 2.20
CA ASP A 323 -12.42 30.65 2.64
C ASP A 323 -12.50 29.25 3.26
N ILE A 324 -11.68 28.34 2.74
CA ILE A 324 -11.62 26.93 3.18
C ILE A 324 -10.17 26.52 3.35
N VAL A 325 -9.88 25.82 4.45
CA VAL A 325 -8.58 25.18 4.69
C VAL A 325 -8.77 23.68 4.81
N VAL A 326 -8.10 22.91 3.96
CA VAL A 326 -8.03 21.45 4.02
C VAL A 326 -6.65 21.04 4.51
N LEU A 327 -6.60 20.36 5.64
CA LEU A 327 -5.37 19.83 6.24
C LEU A 327 -5.43 18.30 6.31
N ASP A 328 -4.64 17.65 5.48
CA ASP A 328 -4.49 16.20 5.46
C ASP A 328 -3.00 15.82 5.61
N PRO A 329 -2.46 15.90 6.82
CA PRO A 329 -1.04 15.66 7.05
C PRO A 329 -0.68 14.20 6.86
N PRO A 330 0.57 13.89 6.47
CA PRO A 330 1.04 12.52 6.40
C PRO A 330 0.96 11.86 7.79
N CYS A 331 0.47 10.63 7.82
CA CYS A 331 0.41 9.83 9.04
C CYS A 331 1.28 8.57 8.89
N SER A 332 1.43 7.80 9.97
CA SER A 332 2.16 6.53 9.98
C SER A 332 1.49 5.43 9.16
N ASN A 333 0.22 5.60 8.77
CA ASN A 333 -0.63 4.56 8.15
C ASN A 333 -0.76 3.28 9.00
N THR A 334 -0.71 3.44 10.30
CA THR A 334 -0.96 2.35 11.27
C THR A 334 -2.44 2.13 11.49
#